data_2812ba17a46a33be922b974a7cbc0847
#
_entry.id   2812ba17a46a33be922b974a7cbc0847
#
_cell.length_a   1.000
_cell.length_b   1.000
_cell.length_c   1.000
_cell.angle_alpha   90.00
_cell.angle_beta   90.00
_cell.angle_gamma   90.00
#
_symmetry.space_group_name_H-M   'P 1'
#
loop_
_entity.id
_entity.type
_entity.pdbx_description
1 polymer ?
#
loop_
_entity_poly.entity_id
_entity_poly.type
_entity_poly.pdbx_seq_one_letter_code
_entity_poly.pdbx_strand_id
1 'polypeptide(L)'
;MATFDDAYKILMKNEGGYVNDSDDSGGETYKGVSRRYNLDWKGWEIIDNYKRSYRRKALCKVLDADDKLQSMVKTLYKDKYWDVFDLDSIPSQTIAYQMFDTCVNCGETAAIRFAQTSLGERVTGHWTLNLLNKLAAIHT
;
A
#
# COMPACT_ATOMS: atom_id res chain seq x y z
N MET A 1 -16.14 -12.30 0.61
CA MET A 1 -15.56 -11.05 0.11
C MET A 1 -14.13 -10.91 0.60
N ALA A 2 -13.26 -10.36 -0.21
CA ALA A 2 -11.90 -10.09 0.21
C ALA A 2 -11.87 -9.03 1.31
N THR A 3 -10.91 -9.14 2.24
CA THR A 3 -10.74 -8.19 3.33
C THR A 3 -9.39 -7.49 3.24
N PHE A 4 -9.44 -6.18 3.38
CA PHE A 4 -8.22 -5.37 3.42
C PHE A 4 -7.33 -5.72 4.62
N ASP A 5 -7.93 -5.99 5.78
CA ASP A 5 -7.18 -6.28 7.00
C ASP A 5 -6.23 -7.47 6.83
N ASP A 6 -6.70 -8.53 6.19
CA ASP A 6 -5.87 -9.72 5.96
C ASP A 6 -4.75 -9.43 4.95
N ALA A 7 -5.05 -8.69 3.89
CA ALA A 7 -4.05 -8.29 2.90
C ALA A 7 -2.98 -7.38 3.53
N TYR A 8 -3.40 -6.43 4.35
CA TYR A 8 -2.50 -5.49 5.02
C TYR A 8 -1.55 -6.20 5.99
N LYS A 9 -2.04 -7.18 6.75
CA LYS A 9 -1.19 -7.97 7.65
C LYS A 9 -0.08 -8.69 6.91
N ILE A 10 -0.40 -9.29 5.76
CA ILE A 10 0.60 -10.00 4.95
C ILE A 10 1.62 -9.01 4.40
N LEU A 11 1.17 -7.88 3.88
CA LEU A 11 2.06 -6.86 3.32
C LEU A 11 3.02 -6.33 4.38
N MET A 12 2.52 -6.04 5.58
CA MET A 12 3.33 -5.46 6.66
C MET A 12 4.40 -6.38 7.21
N LYS A 13 4.29 -7.68 6.99
CA LYS A 13 5.36 -8.62 7.36
C LYS A 13 6.65 -8.36 6.59
N ASN A 14 6.54 -7.81 5.39
CA ASN A 14 7.67 -7.58 4.49
C ASN A 14 8.10 -6.11 4.44
N GLU A 15 7.33 -5.19 5.03
CA GLU A 15 7.66 -3.78 5.02
C GLU A 15 8.58 -3.44 6.20
N GLY A 16 9.56 -2.58 5.93
CA GLY A 16 10.49 -2.13 6.95
C GLY A 16 9.92 -1.06 7.87
N GLY A 17 10.70 -0.68 8.88
CA GLY A 17 10.37 0.44 9.75
C GLY A 17 10.78 1.77 9.13
N TYR A 18 11.28 2.66 9.98
CA TYR A 18 11.75 3.97 9.52
C TYR A 18 13.14 3.86 8.91
N VAL A 19 13.29 4.41 7.71
CA VAL A 19 14.56 4.49 6.98
C VAL A 19 14.72 5.89 6.40
N ASN A 20 15.90 6.47 6.53
CA ASN A 20 16.23 7.74 5.90
C ASN A 20 17.60 7.60 5.24
N ASP A 21 17.60 7.07 4.01
CA ASP A 21 18.81 6.85 3.22
C ASP A 21 18.78 7.81 2.04
N SER A 22 19.72 8.74 2.03
CA SER A 22 19.83 9.74 0.96
C SER A 22 20.22 9.14 -0.39
N ASP A 23 20.83 7.96 -0.39
CA ASP A 23 21.23 7.25 -1.62
C ASP A 23 20.08 6.42 -2.21
N ASP A 24 18.99 6.21 -1.45
CA ASP A 24 17.82 5.50 -1.93
C ASP A 24 16.89 6.45 -2.70
N SER A 25 16.34 5.97 -3.81
CA SER A 25 15.40 6.74 -4.62
C SER A 25 14.14 7.16 -3.84
N GLY A 26 13.74 6.39 -2.85
CA GLY A 26 12.61 6.71 -1.97
C GLY A 26 12.90 7.75 -0.90
N GLY A 27 14.19 7.96 -0.56
CA GLY A 27 14.61 8.85 0.51
C GLY A 27 14.11 8.40 1.87
N GLU A 28 13.49 9.32 2.60
CA GLU A 28 12.89 9.03 3.90
C GLU A 28 11.61 8.21 3.73
N THR A 29 11.54 7.06 4.41
CA THR A 29 10.36 6.17 4.36
C THR A 29 9.99 5.69 5.75
N TYR A 30 8.71 5.41 5.94
CA TYR A 30 8.21 4.71 7.13
C TYR A 30 7.21 3.64 6.70
N LYS A 31 7.52 2.38 7.01
CA LYS A 31 6.72 1.21 6.63
C LYS A 31 6.33 1.23 5.14
N GLY A 32 7.30 1.56 4.29
CA GLY A 32 7.10 1.64 2.85
C GLY A 32 6.50 2.93 2.33
N VAL A 33 6.03 3.83 3.21
CA VAL A 33 5.49 5.13 2.79
C VAL A 33 6.67 6.08 2.53
N SER A 34 6.84 6.51 1.27
CA SER A 34 7.90 7.43 0.88
C SER A 34 7.46 8.87 1.10
N ARG A 35 8.29 9.65 1.81
CA ARG A 35 8.00 11.07 2.02
C ARG A 35 8.02 11.84 0.70
N ARG A 36 8.94 11.49 -0.19
CA ARG A 36 9.07 12.15 -1.49
C ARG A 36 7.77 12.10 -2.31
N TYR A 37 7.08 10.96 -2.27
CA TYR A 37 5.86 10.73 -3.03
C TYR A 37 4.58 10.94 -2.22
N ASN A 38 4.68 11.25 -0.93
CA ASN A 38 3.54 11.43 -0.02
C ASN A 38 3.79 12.62 0.90
N LEU A 39 4.14 13.77 0.33
CA LEU A 39 4.50 14.98 1.10
C LEU A 39 3.34 15.48 1.98
N ASP A 40 2.10 15.28 1.55
CA ASP A 40 0.91 15.77 2.25
C ASP A 40 0.43 14.84 3.36
N TRP A 41 1.04 13.65 3.49
CA TRP A 41 0.62 12.70 4.51
C TRP A 41 0.90 13.25 5.91
N LYS A 42 -0.15 13.28 6.73
CA LYS A 42 -0.07 13.86 8.08
C LYS A 42 0.78 13.04 9.05
N GLY A 43 1.05 11.80 8.73
CA GLY A 43 1.95 10.95 9.51
C GLY A 43 3.35 11.55 9.67
N TRP A 44 3.81 12.36 8.71
CA TRP A 44 5.12 13.01 8.80
C TRP A 44 5.21 13.99 9.95
N GLU A 45 4.11 14.63 10.33
CA GLU A 45 4.09 15.54 11.49
C GLU A 45 4.40 14.78 12.79
N ILE A 46 3.82 13.59 12.95
CA ILE A 46 4.07 12.73 14.10
C ILE A 46 5.51 12.25 14.09
N ILE A 47 5.99 11.77 12.94
CA ILE A 47 7.37 11.27 12.78
C ILE A 47 8.37 12.39 13.09
N ASP A 48 8.18 13.56 12.52
CA ASP A 48 9.10 14.70 12.74
C ASP A 48 9.14 15.11 14.21
N ASN A 49 8.00 15.02 14.90
CA ASN A 49 7.95 15.35 16.33
C ASN A 49 8.79 14.37 17.15
N TYR A 50 8.68 13.06 16.89
CA TYR A 50 9.50 12.07 17.58
C TYR A 50 10.99 12.18 17.21
N LYS A 51 11.33 12.55 15.99
CA LYS A 51 12.72 12.74 15.55
C LYS A 51 13.47 13.80 16.34
N ARG A 52 12.77 14.72 17.00
CA ARG A 52 13.39 15.72 17.84
C ARG A 52 14.04 15.15 19.09
N SER A 53 13.52 14.01 19.57
CA SER A 53 13.94 13.40 20.84
C SER A 53 14.53 12.00 20.70
N TYR A 54 14.27 11.31 19.60
CA TYR A 54 14.65 9.90 19.41
C TYR A 54 15.40 9.70 18.12
N ARG A 55 16.33 8.73 18.10
CA ARG A 55 17.12 8.37 16.91
C ARG A 55 17.25 6.87 16.79
N ARG A 56 17.48 6.37 15.54
CA ARG A 56 17.79 4.99 15.24
C ARG A 56 16.75 4.00 15.82
N LYS A 57 17.20 3.01 16.58
CA LYS A 57 16.32 1.98 17.16
C LYS A 57 15.27 2.56 18.10
N ALA A 58 15.64 3.54 18.90
CA ALA A 58 14.69 4.21 19.81
C ALA A 58 13.59 4.91 19.02
N LEU A 59 13.92 5.56 17.91
CA LEU A 59 12.93 6.19 17.02
C LEU A 59 11.99 5.16 16.44
N CYS A 60 12.51 4.07 15.87
CA CYS A 60 11.68 2.99 15.34
C CYS A 60 10.72 2.45 16.39
N LYS A 61 11.20 2.26 17.61
CA LYS A 61 10.41 1.71 18.69
C LYS A 61 9.24 2.62 19.08
N VAL A 62 9.48 3.92 19.22
CA VAL A 62 8.40 4.86 19.60
C VAL A 62 7.41 5.06 18.44
N LEU A 63 7.88 5.06 17.20
CA LEU A 63 6.99 5.16 16.03
C LEU A 63 6.08 3.93 15.93
N ASP A 64 6.63 2.74 16.08
CA ASP A 64 5.86 1.50 15.99
C ASP A 64 4.86 1.34 17.13
N ALA A 65 5.11 1.98 18.27
CA ALA A 65 4.20 1.96 19.42
C ALA A 65 3.12 3.04 19.38
N ASP A 66 3.19 3.97 18.44
CA ASP A 66 2.20 5.05 18.31
C ASP A 66 0.98 4.55 17.55
N ASP A 67 -0.13 4.33 18.25
CA ASP A 67 -1.35 3.75 17.68
C ASP A 67 -1.97 4.66 16.61
N LYS A 68 -1.92 5.97 16.81
CA LYS A 68 -2.45 6.91 15.82
C LYS A 68 -1.67 6.83 14.52
N LEU A 69 -0.34 6.78 14.61
CA LEU A 69 0.51 6.65 13.45
C LEU A 69 0.24 5.32 12.72
N GLN A 70 0.09 4.22 13.46
CA GLN A 70 -0.22 2.91 12.86
C GLN A 70 -1.54 2.95 12.10
N SER A 71 -2.58 3.57 12.66
CA SER A 71 -3.86 3.76 11.98
C SER A 71 -3.73 4.59 10.71
N MET A 72 -2.89 5.63 10.75
CA MET A 72 -2.67 6.51 9.60
C MET A 72 -1.94 5.79 8.47
N VAL A 73 -0.97 4.94 8.78
CA VAL A 73 -0.29 4.10 7.78
C VAL A 73 -1.31 3.18 7.11
N LYS A 74 -2.12 2.50 7.92
CA LYS A 74 -3.13 1.56 7.43
C LYS A 74 -4.15 2.25 6.52
N THR A 75 -4.62 3.42 6.91
CA THR A 75 -5.57 4.21 6.11
C THR A 75 -4.97 4.65 4.78
N LEU A 76 -3.70 5.07 4.78
CA LEU A 76 -3.02 5.46 3.54
C LEU A 76 -2.97 4.28 2.56
N TYR A 77 -2.59 3.10 3.03
CA TYR A 77 -2.53 1.90 2.18
C TYR A 77 -3.90 1.53 1.64
N LYS A 78 -4.94 1.62 2.49
CA LYS A 78 -6.30 1.30 2.07
C LYS A 78 -6.78 2.26 0.98
N ASP A 79 -6.65 3.55 1.21
CA ASP A 79 -7.12 4.57 0.26
C ASP A 79 -6.38 4.53 -1.07
N LYS A 80 -5.08 4.34 -1.00
CA LYS A 80 -4.20 4.50 -2.17
C LYS A 80 -4.06 3.24 -3.01
N TYR A 81 -4.12 2.06 -2.39
CA TYR A 81 -3.77 0.81 -3.05
C TYR A 81 -4.87 -0.24 -3.03
N TRP A 82 -5.91 -0.06 -2.26
CA TRP A 82 -7.01 -1.00 -2.14
C TRP A 82 -8.33 -0.42 -2.67
N ASP A 83 -8.78 0.69 -2.09
CA ASP A 83 -10.05 1.31 -2.48
C ASP A 83 -10.02 1.89 -3.88
N VAL A 84 -8.86 2.25 -4.38
CA VAL A 84 -8.68 2.74 -5.75
C VAL A 84 -9.21 1.75 -6.79
N PHE A 85 -9.20 0.45 -6.48
CA PHE A 85 -9.72 -0.61 -7.34
C PHE A 85 -11.03 -1.22 -6.82
N ASP A 86 -11.58 -0.71 -5.73
CA ASP A 86 -12.76 -1.29 -5.08
C ASP A 86 -12.57 -2.79 -4.79
N LEU A 87 -11.45 -3.15 -4.19
CA LEU A 87 -11.08 -4.56 -3.98
C LEU A 87 -12.00 -5.29 -2.98
N ASP A 88 -12.77 -4.55 -2.16
CA ASP A 88 -13.82 -5.16 -1.32
C ASP A 88 -14.84 -5.93 -2.17
N SER A 89 -15.04 -5.53 -3.42
CA SER A 89 -16.00 -6.15 -4.34
C SER A 89 -15.48 -7.46 -4.97
N ILE A 90 -14.22 -7.80 -4.78
CA ILE A 90 -13.62 -9.02 -5.31
C ILE A 90 -13.78 -10.15 -4.26
N PRO A 91 -14.49 -11.25 -4.57
CA PRO A 91 -14.67 -12.34 -3.60
C PRO A 91 -13.38 -13.08 -3.25
N SER A 92 -12.48 -13.25 -4.21
CA SER A 92 -11.23 -13.98 -4.00
C SER A 92 -10.20 -13.13 -3.27
N GLN A 93 -9.82 -13.55 -2.08
CA GLN A 93 -8.75 -12.90 -1.31
C GLN A 93 -7.42 -12.92 -2.07
N THR A 94 -7.12 -14.02 -2.75
CA THR A 94 -5.89 -14.17 -3.54
C THR A 94 -5.81 -13.13 -4.66
N ILE A 95 -6.89 -12.96 -5.43
CA ILE A 95 -6.94 -12.00 -6.53
C ILE A 95 -6.83 -10.56 -5.98
N ALA A 96 -7.59 -10.25 -4.95
CA ALA A 96 -7.54 -8.93 -4.33
C ALA A 96 -6.15 -8.61 -3.78
N TYR A 97 -5.52 -9.58 -3.10
CA TYR A 97 -4.17 -9.40 -2.59
C TYR A 97 -3.16 -9.17 -3.70
N GLN A 98 -3.24 -9.91 -4.82
CA GLN A 98 -2.32 -9.73 -5.95
C GLN A 98 -2.45 -8.33 -6.55
N MET A 99 -3.67 -7.82 -6.70
CA MET A 99 -3.88 -6.45 -7.17
C MET A 99 -3.28 -5.42 -6.21
N PHE A 100 -3.54 -5.60 -4.93
CA PHE A 100 -3.03 -4.73 -3.87
C PHE A 100 -1.50 -4.72 -3.85
N ASP A 101 -0.89 -5.90 -3.76
CA ASP A 101 0.56 -6.06 -3.69
C ASP A 101 1.26 -5.50 -4.93
N THR A 102 0.73 -5.78 -6.12
CA THR A 102 1.28 -5.26 -7.37
C THR A 102 1.18 -3.73 -7.41
N CYS A 103 0.06 -3.17 -6.95
CA CYS A 103 -0.12 -1.72 -6.89
C CYS A 103 0.90 -1.06 -5.96
N VAL A 104 1.13 -1.65 -4.78
CA VAL A 104 2.11 -1.14 -3.82
C VAL A 104 3.51 -1.17 -4.42
N ASN A 105 3.90 -2.25 -5.06
CA ASN A 105 5.26 -2.46 -5.55
C ASN A 105 5.55 -1.83 -6.92
N CYS A 106 4.56 -1.78 -7.80
CA CYS A 106 4.76 -1.41 -9.21
C CYS A 106 3.92 -0.22 -9.65
N GLY A 107 2.95 0.21 -8.85
CA GLY A 107 2.07 1.32 -9.17
C GLY A 107 0.73 0.88 -9.76
N GLU A 108 -0.20 1.82 -9.78
CA GLU A 108 -1.59 1.60 -10.19
C GLU A 108 -1.70 1.12 -11.65
N THR A 109 -1.02 1.82 -12.56
CA THR A 109 -1.06 1.48 -14.00
C THR A 109 -0.52 0.09 -14.26
N ALA A 110 0.58 -0.29 -13.61
CA ALA A 110 1.18 -1.62 -13.75
C ALA A 110 0.22 -2.71 -13.26
N ALA A 111 -0.44 -2.49 -12.12
CA ALA A 111 -1.41 -3.45 -11.58
C ALA A 111 -2.57 -3.66 -12.55
N ILE A 112 -3.08 -2.59 -13.15
CA ILE A 112 -4.16 -2.67 -14.15
C ILE A 112 -3.70 -3.45 -15.38
N ARG A 113 -2.51 -3.16 -15.89
CA ARG A 113 -1.96 -3.85 -17.07
C ARG A 113 -1.75 -5.33 -16.82
N PHE A 114 -1.25 -5.72 -15.66
CA PHE A 114 -1.10 -7.13 -15.30
C PHE A 114 -2.46 -7.83 -15.27
N ALA A 115 -3.49 -7.21 -14.71
CA ALA A 115 -4.83 -7.76 -14.67
C ALA A 115 -5.38 -7.95 -16.09
N GLN A 116 -5.25 -6.95 -16.95
CA GLN A 116 -5.71 -6.99 -18.32
C GLN A 116 -4.99 -8.09 -19.11
N THR A 117 -3.67 -8.18 -18.99
CA THR A 117 -2.87 -9.21 -19.65
C THR A 117 -3.31 -10.59 -19.19
N SER A 118 -3.50 -10.81 -17.90
CA SER A 118 -3.91 -12.10 -17.34
C SER A 118 -5.28 -12.56 -17.82
N LEU A 119 -6.17 -11.61 -18.12
CA LEU A 119 -7.52 -11.88 -18.61
C LEU A 119 -7.60 -11.96 -20.14
N GLY A 120 -6.49 -11.75 -20.85
CA GLY A 120 -6.50 -11.69 -22.31
C GLY A 120 -7.21 -10.46 -22.87
N GLU A 121 -7.33 -9.40 -22.07
CA GLU A 121 -7.98 -8.16 -22.48
C GLU A 121 -7.01 -7.25 -23.21
N ARG A 122 -7.56 -6.24 -23.91
CA ARG A 122 -6.75 -5.17 -24.47
C ARG A 122 -6.09 -4.39 -23.34
N VAL A 123 -4.77 -4.23 -23.41
CA VAL A 123 -3.98 -3.58 -22.37
C VAL A 123 -4.01 -2.06 -22.57
N THR A 124 -4.84 -1.38 -21.79
CA THR A 124 -5.01 0.07 -21.86
C THR A 124 -4.37 0.81 -20.66
N GLY A 125 -4.22 0.12 -19.53
CA GLY A 125 -3.78 0.73 -18.29
C GLY A 125 -4.86 1.53 -17.57
N HIS A 126 -6.12 1.42 -18.00
CA HIS A 126 -7.26 2.13 -17.39
C HIS A 126 -8.15 1.17 -16.63
N TRP A 127 -8.50 1.56 -15.39
CA TRP A 127 -9.43 0.81 -14.56
C TRP A 127 -10.87 1.06 -15.00
N THR A 128 -11.64 -0.01 -15.16
CA THR A 128 -13.05 0.06 -15.54
C THR A 128 -13.89 -0.87 -14.70
N LEU A 129 -15.19 -0.58 -14.60
CA LEU A 129 -16.13 -1.48 -13.94
C LEU A 129 -16.17 -2.86 -14.59
N ASN A 130 -16.04 -2.92 -15.91
CA ASN A 130 -15.99 -4.18 -16.64
C ASN A 130 -14.79 -5.04 -16.20
N LEU A 131 -13.62 -4.42 -16.03
CA LEU A 131 -12.42 -5.12 -15.56
C LEU A 131 -12.64 -5.64 -14.13
N LEU A 132 -13.20 -4.82 -13.25
CA LEU A 132 -13.53 -5.21 -11.88
C LEU A 132 -14.46 -6.43 -11.88
N ASN A 133 -15.52 -6.40 -12.70
CA ASN A 133 -16.48 -7.48 -12.78
C ASN A 133 -15.84 -8.79 -13.28
N LYS A 134 -14.92 -8.69 -14.20
CA LYS A 134 -14.20 -9.87 -14.71
C LYS A 134 -13.29 -10.47 -13.64
N LEU A 135 -12.60 -9.64 -12.89
CA LEU A 135 -11.78 -10.12 -11.76
C LEU A 135 -12.64 -10.73 -10.67
N ALA A 136 -13.80 -10.13 -10.39
CA ALA A 136 -14.73 -10.64 -9.38
C ALA A 136 -15.35 -11.98 -9.76
N ALA A 137 -15.40 -12.30 -11.05
CA ALA A 137 -15.95 -13.56 -11.55
C ALA A 137 -14.96 -14.73 -11.49
N ILE A 138 -13.69 -14.48 -11.19
CA ILE A 138 -12.68 -15.53 -11.08
C ILE A 138 -12.88 -16.30 -9.78
N HIS A 139 -12.93 -17.61 -9.88
CA HIS A 139 -13.05 -18.52 -8.73
C HIS A 139 -11.67 -19.14 -8.45
N THR A 140 -11.14 -18.91 -7.27
CA THR A 140 -9.87 -19.48 -6.83
C THR A 140 -10.01 -20.21 -5.51
#